data_017d3779e113e3c0d6fe274ed979bcff
#
_entry.id   017d3779e113e3c0d6fe274ed979bcff
#
_cell.length_a   1.000
_cell.length_b   1.000
_cell.length_c   1.000
_cell.angle_alpha   90.00
_cell.angle_beta   90.00
_cell.angle_gamma   90.00
#
_symmetry.space_group_name_H-M   'P 1'
#
loop_
_entity.id
_entity.type
_entity.pdbx_description
1 polymer ?
#
loop_
_entity_poly.entity_id
_entity_poly.type
_entity_poly.pdbx_seq_one_letter_code
_entity_poly.pdbx_strand_id
1 'polypeptide(L)'
;MKAMVLFSGGVDSTTCLGMAVDKYGAEEVLALSVSYGQKHQKEVEAARKIAAYYGVAWKQLDLSVIFADSNCSLLSGSTQEIPKETYAEQLQETNGSPVSTYVPFRNGLFLASAASMAPTAAKSFTTEHIVMMPPAMPIRIAAMPLMKQ
;
A
#
# COMPACT_ATOMS: atom_id res chain seq x y z
N MET A 1 17.95 0.48 8.29
CA MET A 1 16.50 0.66 8.00
C MET A 1 15.70 0.11 9.16
N LYS A 2 14.92 0.94 9.83
CA LYS A 2 14.07 0.58 10.98
C LYS A 2 12.57 0.59 10.65
N ALA A 3 12.17 1.29 9.59
CA ALA A 3 10.79 1.31 9.15
C ALA A 3 10.67 1.28 7.63
N MET A 4 9.59 0.68 7.13
CA MET A 4 9.16 0.75 5.74
C MET A 4 7.72 1.24 5.71
N VAL A 5 7.44 2.24 4.89
CA VAL A 5 6.10 2.81 4.73
C VAL A 5 5.59 2.44 3.35
N LEU A 6 4.46 1.74 3.26
CA LEU A 6 3.73 1.57 2.00
C LEU A 6 3.14 2.93 1.60
N PHE A 7 3.69 3.51 0.55
CA PHE A 7 3.58 4.92 0.28
C PHE A 7 2.99 5.20 -1.10
N SER A 8 1.76 5.71 -1.12
CA SER A 8 1.07 6.09 -2.36
C SER A 8 1.29 7.54 -2.77
N GLY A 9 1.76 8.40 -1.86
CA GLY A 9 1.83 9.85 -2.06
C GLY A 9 0.54 10.61 -1.72
N GLY A 10 -0.50 9.91 -1.28
CA GLY A 10 -1.72 10.52 -0.74
C GLY A 10 -1.53 11.05 0.68
N VAL A 11 -2.48 11.85 1.17
CA VAL A 11 -2.40 12.54 2.47
C VAL A 11 -2.11 11.59 3.63
N ASP A 12 -2.86 10.48 3.71
CA ASP A 12 -2.75 9.52 4.81
C ASP A 12 -1.36 8.85 4.83
N SER A 13 -0.89 8.37 3.68
CA SER A 13 0.42 7.73 3.58
C SER A 13 1.56 8.72 3.82
N THR A 14 1.37 10.00 3.47
CA THR A 14 2.33 11.07 3.75
C THR A 14 2.40 11.37 5.25
N THR A 15 1.26 11.38 5.93
CA THR A 15 1.22 11.51 7.40
C THR A 15 1.97 10.37 8.06
N CYS A 16 1.75 9.12 7.63
CA CYS A 16 2.49 7.96 8.13
C CYS A 16 4.00 8.07 7.86
N LEU A 17 4.38 8.59 6.70
CA LEU A 17 5.79 8.81 6.37
C LEU A 17 6.42 9.83 7.32
N GLY A 18 5.75 10.98 7.56
CA GLY A 18 6.20 12.00 8.51
C GLY A 18 6.38 11.43 9.91
N MET A 19 5.40 10.68 10.41
CA MET A 19 5.48 10.02 11.73
C MET A 19 6.65 9.02 11.81
N ALA A 20 6.91 8.27 10.75
CA ALA A 20 8.03 7.35 10.70
C ALA A 20 9.38 8.07 10.72
N VAL A 21 9.50 9.20 9.99
CA VAL A 21 10.70 10.04 9.96
C VAL A 21 10.95 10.68 11.33
N ASP A 22 9.93 11.21 11.98
CA ASP A 22 10.03 11.76 13.33
C ASP A 22 10.52 10.73 14.34
N LYS A 23 10.06 9.48 14.21
CA LYS A 23 10.39 8.44 15.17
C LYS A 23 11.76 7.80 14.95
N TYR A 24 12.17 7.63 13.69
CA TYR A 24 13.32 6.79 13.34
C TYR A 24 14.46 7.55 12.65
N GLY A 25 14.23 8.78 12.16
CA GLY A 25 15.13 9.51 11.26
C GLY A 25 14.98 9.11 9.80
N ALA A 26 15.18 10.05 8.89
CA ALA A 26 14.96 9.86 7.45
C ALA A 26 15.83 8.74 6.85
N GLU A 27 17.07 8.60 7.30
CA GLU A 27 18.02 7.59 6.85
C GLU A 27 17.64 6.16 7.25
N GLU A 28 16.76 6.01 8.25
CA GLU A 28 16.28 4.73 8.75
C GLU A 28 14.90 4.33 8.20
N VAL A 29 14.32 5.15 7.30
CA VAL A 29 13.01 4.96 6.71
C VAL A 29 13.11 4.68 5.22
N LEU A 30 12.34 3.71 4.74
CA LEU A 30 12.14 3.44 3.32
C LEU A 30 10.68 3.70 2.94
N ALA A 31 10.44 4.57 1.97
CA ALA A 31 9.15 4.73 1.33
C ALA A 31 9.03 3.75 0.15
N LEU A 32 8.06 2.82 0.20
CA LEU A 32 7.81 1.82 -0.82
C LEU A 32 6.50 2.12 -1.54
N SER A 33 6.59 2.54 -2.80
CA SER A 33 5.41 2.70 -3.67
C SER A 33 5.19 1.43 -4.48
N VAL A 34 3.94 0.99 -4.59
CA VAL A 34 3.59 -0.21 -5.35
C VAL A 34 2.75 0.18 -6.56
N SER A 35 3.23 -0.18 -7.75
CA SER A 35 2.46 -0.14 -8.99
C SER A 35 1.82 -1.51 -9.21
N TYR A 36 0.52 -1.54 -9.49
CA TYR A 36 -0.23 -2.76 -9.77
C TYR A 36 -1.08 -2.64 -11.05
N GLY A 37 -0.66 -1.74 -11.95
CA GLY A 37 -1.36 -1.49 -13.21
C GLY A 37 -2.52 -0.49 -13.09
N GLN A 38 -2.56 0.33 -12.04
CA GLN A 38 -3.59 1.36 -11.85
C GLN A 38 -3.56 2.43 -12.95
N LYS A 39 -4.72 2.99 -13.30
CA LYS A 39 -4.88 4.04 -14.32
C LYS A 39 -4.17 5.36 -13.99
N HIS A 40 -3.97 5.66 -12.71
CA HIS A 40 -3.41 6.93 -12.24
C HIS A 40 -1.91 6.83 -11.91
N GLN A 41 -1.06 7.15 -12.88
CA GLN A 41 0.41 7.19 -12.68
C GLN A 41 0.91 8.47 -11.98
N LYS A 42 0.09 9.52 -11.94
CA LYS A 42 0.45 10.80 -11.30
C LYS A 42 0.79 10.66 -9.81
N GLU A 43 0.17 9.69 -9.14
CA GLU A 43 0.41 9.39 -7.72
C GLU A 43 1.85 8.94 -7.46
N VAL A 44 2.42 8.13 -8.35
CA VAL A 44 3.80 7.63 -8.22
C VAL A 44 4.82 8.77 -8.32
N GLU A 45 4.60 9.73 -9.22
CA GLU A 45 5.48 10.89 -9.34
C GLU A 45 5.36 11.81 -8.12
N ALA A 46 4.15 12.03 -7.61
CA ALA A 46 3.93 12.77 -6.38
C ALA A 46 4.63 12.10 -5.20
N ALA A 47 4.48 10.77 -5.06
CA ALA A 47 5.17 9.98 -4.03
C ALA A 47 6.69 10.18 -4.07
N ARG A 48 7.30 10.11 -5.24
CA ARG A 48 8.74 10.31 -5.41
C ARG A 48 9.19 11.71 -4.95
N LYS A 49 8.43 12.76 -5.32
CA LYS A 49 8.74 14.14 -4.93
C LYS A 49 8.63 14.34 -3.41
N ILE A 50 7.58 13.79 -2.80
CA ILE A 50 7.36 13.87 -1.35
C ILE A 50 8.44 13.10 -0.59
N ALA A 51 8.81 11.90 -1.03
CA ALA A 51 9.90 11.13 -0.43
C ALA A 51 11.23 11.89 -0.48
N ALA A 52 11.53 12.56 -1.60
CA ALA A 52 12.70 13.42 -1.74
C ALA A 52 12.65 14.63 -0.79
N TYR A 53 11.48 15.25 -0.58
CA TYR A 53 11.30 16.35 0.37
C TYR A 53 11.61 15.91 1.81
N TYR A 54 11.18 14.71 2.22
CA TYR A 54 11.49 14.15 3.54
C TYR A 54 12.92 13.58 3.65
N GLY A 55 13.67 13.53 2.56
CA GLY A 55 15.03 12.98 2.54
C GLY A 55 15.09 11.47 2.76
N VAL A 56 13.99 10.74 2.51
CA VAL A 56 13.93 9.29 2.71
C VAL A 56 14.29 8.54 1.44
N ALA A 57 14.86 7.33 1.60
CA ALA A 57 15.03 6.41 0.48
C ALA A 57 13.66 6.01 -0.09
N TRP A 58 13.52 6.02 -1.42
CA TRP A 58 12.29 5.65 -2.10
C TRP A 58 12.54 4.49 -3.07
N LYS A 59 11.64 3.53 -3.08
CA LYS A 59 11.63 2.43 -4.05
C LYS A 59 10.23 2.27 -4.63
N GLN A 60 10.19 1.81 -5.89
CA GLN A 60 8.96 1.38 -6.55
C GLN A 60 9.03 -0.12 -6.80
N LEU A 61 7.93 -0.80 -6.50
CA LEU A 61 7.71 -2.20 -6.81
C LEU A 61 6.59 -2.30 -7.83
N ASP A 62 6.85 -2.98 -8.94
CA ASP A 62 5.85 -3.22 -9.97
C ASP A 62 5.27 -4.63 -9.83
N LEU A 63 3.99 -4.72 -9.52
CA LEU A 63 3.20 -5.93 -9.41
C LEU A 63 2.10 -6.01 -10.50
N SER A 64 2.19 -5.19 -11.54
CA SER A 64 1.17 -5.11 -12.60
C SER A 64 0.92 -6.46 -13.29
N VAL A 65 1.96 -7.27 -13.45
CA VAL A 65 1.86 -8.61 -14.05
C VAL A 65 0.94 -9.54 -13.26
N ILE A 66 0.91 -9.42 -11.93
CA ILE A 66 0.07 -10.27 -11.07
C ILE A 66 -1.42 -9.98 -11.29
N PHE A 67 -1.74 -8.75 -11.64
CA PHE A 67 -3.12 -8.29 -11.83
C PHE A 67 -3.50 -8.15 -13.32
N ALA A 68 -2.66 -8.61 -14.25
CA ALA A 68 -2.87 -8.45 -15.69
C ALA A 68 -4.20 -9.04 -16.18
N ASP A 69 -4.62 -10.17 -15.59
CA ASP A 69 -5.86 -10.86 -15.94
C ASP A 69 -7.07 -10.39 -15.09
N SER A 70 -6.89 -9.42 -14.21
CA SER A 70 -7.97 -8.88 -13.39
C SER A 70 -8.77 -7.84 -14.16
N ASN A 71 -10.09 -8.00 -14.21
CA ASN A 71 -11.00 -7.03 -14.85
C ASN A 71 -11.51 -5.95 -13.86
N CYS A 72 -10.70 -5.56 -12.87
CA CYS A 72 -11.04 -4.48 -11.95
C CYS A 72 -11.02 -3.13 -12.67
N SER A 73 -12.02 -2.28 -12.46
CA SER A 73 -12.17 -0.97 -13.11
C SER A 73 -11.01 0.00 -12.82
N LEU A 74 -10.26 -0.21 -11.74
CA LEU A 74 -9.09 0.62 -11.38
C LEU A 74 -7.85 0.31 -12.22
N LEU A 75 -7.81 -0.83 -12.94
CA LEU A 75 -6.65 -1.25 -13.71
C LEU A 75 -6.68 -0.70 -15.13
N SER A 76 -5.52 -0.37 -15.67
CA SER A 76 -5.37 0.21 -17.02
C SER A 76 -5.81 -0.74 -18.13
N GLY A 77 -5.70 -2.06 -17.91
CA GLY A 77 -6.17 -3.10 -18.84
C GLY A 77 -7.68 -3.37 -18.79
N SER A 78 -8.41 -2.80 -17.82
CA SER A 78 -9.84 -3.03 -17.68
C SER A 78 -10.65 -2.23 -18.69
N THR A 79 -11.66 -2.87 -19.27
CA THR A 79 -12.68 -2.25 -20.11
C THR A 79 -13.78 -1.55 -19.30
N GLN A 80 -13.81 -1.74 -17.99
CA GLN A 80 -14.80 -1.14 -17.11
C GLN A 80 -14.46 0.31 -16.78
N GLU A 81 -15.47 1.17 -16.72
CA GLU A 81 -15.33 2.54 -16.22
C GLU A 81 -15.25 2.53 -14.70
N ILE A 82 -14.53 3.53 -14.15
CA ILE A 82 -14.48 3.73 -12.70
C ILE A 82 -15.84 4.30 -12.27
N PRO A 83 -16.58 3.61 -11.37
CA PRO A 83 -17.85 4.12 -10.87
C PRO A 83 -17.68 5.48 -10.20
N LYS A 84 -18.69 6.33 -10.32
CA LYS A 84 -18.74 7.64 -9.66
C LYS A 84 -19.41 7.57 -8.28
N GLU A 85 -20.13 6.49 -8.03
CA GLU A 85 -20.84 6.19 -6.80
C GLU A 85 -19.85 5.93 -5.66
N THR A 86 -20.26 6.22 -4.43
CA THR A 86 -19.48 5.91 -3.23
C THR A 86 -19.38 4.39 -3.04
N TYR A 87 -18.37 3.94 -2.31
CA TYR A 87 -18.18 2.50 -2.03
C TYR A 87 -19.40 1.90 -1.29
N ALA A 88 -20.05 2.68 -0.43
CA ALA A 88 -21.26 2.24 0.29
C ALA A 88 -22.45 2.02 -0.64
N GLU A 89 -22.65 2.89 -1.62
CA GLU A 89 -23.69 2.76 -2.65
C GLU A 89 -23.43 1.54 -3.53
N GLN A 90 -22.20 1.36 -3.99
CA GLN A 90 -21.82 0.18 -4.79
C GLN A 90 -22.05 -1.15 -4.05
N LEU A 91 -21.78 -1.21 -2.74
CA LEU A 91 -22.05 -2.41 -1.93
C LEU A 91 -23.53 -2.74 -1.82
N GLN A 92 -24.42 -1.73 -1.76
CA GLN A 92 -25.87 -1.93 -1.74
C GLN A 92 -26.37 -2.50 -3.08
N GLU A 93 -25.85 -2.00 -4.19
CA GLU A 93 -26.24 -2.46 -5.53
C GLU A 93 -25.78 -3.88 -5.84
N THR A 94 -24.63 -4.29 -5.33
CA THR A 94 -24.06 -5.62 -5.63
C THR A 94 -24.60 -6.74 -4.74
N ASN A 95 -25.49 -6.46 -3.78
CA ASN A 95 -26.02 -7.45 -2.83
C ASN A 95 -24.92 -8.31 -2.18
N GLY A 96 -23.79 -7.70 -1.82
CA GLY A 96 -22.66 -8.36 -1.18
C GLY A 96 -21.67 -9.04 -2.13
N SER A 97 -21.86 -8.92 -3.44
CA SER A 97 -20.84 -9.32 -4.42
C SER A 97 -19.69 -8.32 -4.44
N PRO A 98 -18.47 -8.72 -4.85
CA PRO A 98 -17.36 -7.79 -4.98
C PRO A 98 -17.69 -6.64 -5.94
N VAL A 99 -17.43 -5.40 -5.51
CA VAL A 99 -17.60 -4.21 -6.35
C VAL A 99 -16.59 -4.19 -7.49
N SER A 100 -16.88 -3.49 -8.58
CA SER A 100 -16.01 -3.43 -9.78
C SER A 100 -14.61 -2.84 -9.49
N THR A 101 -14.47 -2.08 -8.40
CA THR A 101 -13.20 -1.52 -7.93
C THR A 101 -12.39 -2.48 -7.04
N TYR A 102 -12.91 -3.69 -6.77
CA TYR A 102 -12.20 -4.65 -5.92
C TYR A 102 -11.01 -5.28 -6.65
N VAL A 103 -9.83 -5.12 -6.08
CA VAL A 103 -8.62 -5.83 -6.52
C VAL A 103 -8.34 -6.96 -5.52
N PRO A 104 -8.45 -8.24 -5.93
CA PRO A 104 -8.35 -9.37 -5.01
C PRO A 104 -7.03 -9.37 -4.23
N PHE A 105 -7.13 -9.50 -2.90
CA PHE A 105 -6.00 -9.64 -1.97
C PHE A 105 -4.89 -8.58 -2.11
N ARG A 106 -5.15 -7.45 -2.77
CA ARG A 106 -4.14 -6.41 -3.07
C ARG A 106 -3.32 -5.99 -1.86
N ASN A 107 -3.98 -5.65 -0.76
CA ASN A 107 -3.29 -5.15 0.43
C ASN A 107 -2.46 -6.24 1.11
N GLY A 108 -2.93 -7.48 1.13
CA GLY A 108 -2.18 -8.63 1.63
C GLY A 108 -0.91 -8.88 0.81
N LEU A 109 -1.02 -8.79 -0.53
CA LEU A 109 0.13 -8.91 -1.42
C LEU A 109 1.16 -7.79 -1.19
N PHE A 110 0.71 -6.54 -1.00
CA PHE A 110 1.60 -5.42 -0.71
C PHE A 110 2.37 -5.64 0.59
N LEU A 111 1.69 -6.10 1.65
CA LEU A 111 2.32 -6.43 2.93
C LEU A 111 3.32 -7.57 2.80
N ALA A 112 2.95 -8.65 2.12
CA ALA A 112 3.84 -9.80 1.91
C ALA A 112 5.09 -9.39 1.11
N SER A 113 4.91 -8.60 0.05
CA SER A 113 6.01 -8.08 -0.76
C SER A 113 6.94 -7.17 0.05
N ALA A 114 6.38 -6.26 0.84
CA ALA A 114 7.15 -5.37 1.71
C ALA A 114 7.94 -6.17 2.75
N ALA A 115 7.33 -7.18 3.39
CA ALA A 115 8.00 -8.06 4.35
C ALA A 115 9.16 -8.83 3.70
N SER A 116 8.97 -9.30 2.45
CA SER A 116 10.01 -10.01 1.70
C SER A 116 11.18 -9.11 1.28
N MET A 117 10.96 -7.81 1.16
CA MET A 117 11.99 -6.81 0.84
C MET A 117 12.76 -6.32 2.07
N ALA A 118 12.33 -6.71 3.27
CA ALA A 118 13.02 -6.32 4.50
C ALA A 118 14.43 -6.95 4.54
N PRO A 119 15.47 -6.20 4.98
CA PRO A 119 16.83 -6.73 5.03
C PRO A 119 16.92 -7.92 5.98
N THR A 120 17.48 -9.02 5.51
CA THR A 120 17.73 -10.25 6.31
C THR A 120 18.60 -9.98 7.55
N ALA A 121 19.40 -8.91 7.53
CA ALA A 121 20.24 -8.49 8.65
C ALA A 121 19.49 -7.75 9.78
N ALA A 122 18.22 -7.37 9.55
CA ALA A 122 17.41 -6.77 10.61
C ALA A 122 16.94 -7.88 11.57
N LYS A 123 17.70 -8.12 12.64
CA LYS A 123 17.42 -9.14 13.68
C LYS A 123 16.02 -9.03 14.33
N SER A 124 15.21 -8.06 13.97
CA SER A 124 13.85 -7.82 14.48
C SER A 124 12.96 -7.00 13.55
N PHE A 125 13.01 -7.25 12.23
CA PHE A 125 12.04 -6.61 11.34
C PHE A 125 10.71 -7.38 11.45
N THR A 126 9.81 -6.89 12.26
CA THR A 126 8.46 -7.43 12.42
C THR A 126 7.49 -6.64 11.55
N THR A 127 6.33 -7.21 11.26
CA THR A 127 5.23 -6.52 10.55
C THR A 127 4.78 -5.23 11.25
N GLU A 128 5.13 -5.03 12.50
CA GLU A 128 4.90 -3.77 13.25
C GLU A 128 5.67 -2.58 12.68
N HIS A 129 6.75 -2.83 11.93
CA HIS A 129 7.55 -1.80 11.27
C HIS A 129 7.08 -1.47 9.85
N ILE A 130 6.06 -2.17 9.35
CA ILE A 130 5.42 -1.87 8.07
C ILE A 130 4.17 -1.04 8.37
N VAL A 131 4.24 0.25 8.07
CA VAL A 131 3.10 1.15 8.26
C VAL A 131 2.27 1.17 7.00
N MET A 132 1.03 0.73 7.12
CA MET A 132 0.03 0.81 6.06
C MET A 132 -1.23 1.47 6.63
N MET A 133 -1.66 2.58 6.04
CA MET A 133 -3.01 3.09 6.31
C MET A 133 -3.99 2.32 5.41
N PRO A 134 -5.02 1.69 5.98
CA PRO A 134 -6.07 1.08 5.18
C PRO A 134 -6.88 2.16 4.46
N PRO A 135 -7.35 1.93 3.24
CA PRO A 135 -8.41 2.75 2.71
C PRO A 135 -9.62 2.60 3.64
N ALA A 136 -10.08 3.66 4.22
CA ALA A 136 -11.32 3.95 4.98
C ALA A 136 -12.17 2.78 5.55
N MET A 137 -11.57 1.65 5.93
CA MET A 137 -12.25 0.59 6.68
C MET A 137 -11.41 0.15 7.88
N PRO A 138 -12.02 -0.04 9.08
CA PRO A 138 -11.31 -0.44 10.27
C PRO A 138 -10.93 -1.94 10.18
N ILE A 139 -9.83 -2.26 9.50
CA ILE A 139 -9.21 -3.56 9.69
C ILE A 139 -8.34 -3.44 10.94
N ARG A 140 -8.87 -3.89 12.07
CA ARG A 140 -8.05 -4.21 13.23
C ARG A 140 -7.14 -5.37 12.82
N ILE A 141 -5.89 -5.10 12.50
CA ILE A 141 -4.86 -6.13 12.48
C ILE A 141 -4.55 -6.40 13.95
N ALA A 142 -5.21 -7.41 14.51
CA ALA A 142 -4.79 -7.97 15.79
C ALA A 142 -3.41 -8.56 15.56
N ALA A 143 -2.40 -8.06 16.27
CA ALA A 143 -1.10 -8.69 16.34
C ALA A 143 -1.31 -10.13 16.84
N MET A 144 -1.06 -11.12 15.99
CA MET A 144 -0.99 -12.51 16.45
C MET A 144 0.25 -12.64 17.33
N PRO A 145 0.10 -13.12 18.58
CA PRO A 145 1.26 -13.38 19.41
C PRO A 145 2.10 -14.48 18.75
N LEU A 146 3.38 -14.20 18.54
CA LEU A 146 4.35 -15.20 18.12
C LEU A 146 4.34 -16.34 19.12
N MET A 147 4.02 -17.55 18.65
CA MET A 147 4.25 -18.77 19.43
C MET A 147 5.75 -18.84 19.74
N LYS A 148 6.08 -18.80 21.01
CA LYS A 148 7.43 -19.12 21.50
C LYS A 148 7.66 -20.62 21.25
N GLN A 149 8.63 -20.94 20.42
CA GLN A 149 9.34 -22.21 20.47
C GLN A 149 10.51 -22.12 21.41
#